data_df6e851e9b6deeb3a28a0a2696134175
#
_entry.id   df6e851e9b6deeb3a28a0a2696134175
#
_cell.length_a   1.000
_cell.length_b   1.000
_cell.length_c   1.000
_cell.angle_alpha   90.00
_cell.angle_beta   90.00
_cell.angle_gamma   90.00
#
_symmetry.space_group_name_H-M   'P 1'
#
loop_
_entity.id
_entity.type
_entity.pdbx_description
1 polymer ?
#
loop_
_entity_poly.entity_id
_entity_poly.type
_entity_poly.pdbx_seq_one_letter_code
_entity_poly.pdbx_strand_id
1 'polypeptide(L)'
;GIVYNEGGMYSPDGSTRTFDAEGKGTSFSDGTGIIVLKRLEDAIRDNDQIYATIKGAALNNDGSDKASFTAPSVRGQAEVIAMAQADAGVSPSEISYVETHGTATPLGDPIEVEALTLAFGGKTNGHHCVIGSIKSNIGHLTPAAGAAGVIKTALALREEVIPSNVGFENPNPAIDFANSPFRVANENIAWPRTGTPRIAGVSSFGVGGTNAHVIIAEPPMAKASSASREKQLFFLSAKSKTSLDTMTENLRTWLEAHPKSNLADAAYTLQVGRRHFKHRRLIVGGSHGEVIEAIANKDTNLIGTRELHEAAPGVVFMFPGQGSQYVNMGRDLCDSEPVFKQHFDQCCDLFSKEFGTCPGSGPGASLRDIIFPKAGEEEKAAEQLKQTIYTQASLFTMHYSLAKLWMHWGITPDAMMGHSIGEFAAGCLAGVFSLEDAVKLVANRGRMMQELPGGSMLSVRAAEEDVLKKLPAGCSIAANNGPQLCVASGPHETIAKLQADLEKDGITCKLLVTSHAFHSPMMEAIVAPYKKVVESVKLSAPRIPIISTVTAEWLKDEEATSSTYWSDHLRATVRFAQAVKFAWSPGSEAGAGSADRVMLEVGPRTTATTLARQQSSDTKK
;
A
#
# COMPACT_ATOMS: atom_id res chain seq x y z
N GLY A 1 -13.28 -17.67 -49.40
CA GLY A 1 -14.51 -18.37 -49.03
C GLY A 1 -14.23 -19.86 -48.88
N ILE A 2 -14.98 -20.51 -47.99
CA ILE A 2 -14.90 -21.94 -47.76
C ILE A 2 -15.86 -22.61 -48.73
N VAL A 3 -15.40 -23.66 -49.43
CA VAL A 3 -16.25 -24.48 -50.30
C VAL A 3 -16.87 -25.59 -49.47
N TYR A 4 -18.19 -25.61 -49.34
CA TYR A 4 -18.91 -26.69 -48.71
C TYR A 4 -18.93 -27.94 -49.60
N ASN A 5 -18.62 -29.08 -49.05
CA ASN A 5 -18.82 -30.37 -49.65
C ASN A 5 -19.74 -31.19 -48.77
N GLU A 6 -20.77 -31.82 -49.30
CA GLU A 6 -21.68 -32.69 -48.56
C GLU A 6 -20.91 -33.85 -47.92
N GLY A 7 -21.15 -34.12 -46.67
CA GLY A 7 -20.40 -35.10 -45.86
C GLY A 7 -18.99 -34.68 -45.43
N GLY A 8 -18.58 -33.45 -45.73
CA GLY A 8 -17.31 -32.84 -45.27
C GLY A 8 -17.37 -32.36 -43.82
N MET A 9 -16.24 -31.78 -43.35
CA MET A 9 -16.11 -31.25 -41.99
C MET A 9 -16.73 -29.86 -41.81
N TYR A 10 -17.02 -29.14 -42.88
CA TYR A 10 -17.48 -27.77 -42.83
C TYR A 10 -18.99 -27.64 -42.69
N SER A 11 -19.42 -26.76 -41.81
CA SER A 11 -20.82 -26.39 -41.67
C SER A 11 -21.36 -25.71 -42.96
N PRO A 12 -22.54 -26.08 -43.48
CA PRO A 12 -23.11 -25.47 -44.68
C PRO A 12 -23.60 -24.02 -44.46
N ASP A 13 -23.94 -23.66 -43.21
CA ASP A 13 -24.51 -22.37 -42.84
C ASP A 13 -23.62 -21.54 -41.90
N GLY A 14 -22.42 -22.02 -41.60
CA GLY A 14 -21.48 -21.36 -40.71
C GLY A 14 -21.77 -21.53 -39.22
N SER A 15 -22.77 -22.34 -38.85
CA SER A 15 -23.09 -22.64 -37.43
C SER A 15 -22.51 -23.96 -36.98
N THR A 16 -21.94 -24.04 -35.80
CA THR A 16 -21.46 -25.26 -35.17
C THR A 16 -22.49 -25.69 -34.11
N ARG A 17 -23.39 -26.62 -34.47
CA ARG A 17 -24.46 -27.13 -33.59
C ARG A 17 -24.03 -28.48 -32.96
N THR A 18 -23.22 -28.39 -31.91
CA THR A 18 -22.68 -29.60 -31.28
C THR A 18 -23.81 -30.43 -30.63
N PHE A 19 -23.79 -31.74 -30.87
CA PHE A 19 -24.75 -32.73 -30.35
C PHE A 19 -26.19 -32.58 -30.82
N ASP A 20 -26.48 -31.59 -31.68
CA ASP A 20 -27.83 -31.35 -32.23
C ASP A 20 -28.10 -32.22 -33.48
N ALA A 21 -29.37 -32.54 -33.70
CA ALA A 21 -29.83 -33.26 -34.87
C ALA A 21 -29.48 -32.56 -36.19
N GLU A 22 -29.41 -31.22 -36.19
CA GLU A 22 -29.02 -30.39 -37.33
C GLU A 22 -27.49 -30.09 -37.35
N GLY A 23 -26.70 -30.81 -36.55
CA GLY A 23 -25.23 -30.75 -36.56
C GLY A 23 -24.67 -31.30 -37.88
N LYS A 24 -24.25 -30.47 -38.81
CA LYS A 24 -23.79 -30.82 -40.17
C LYS A 24 -22.34 -30.43 -40.46
N GLY A 25 -21.56 -30.17 -39.42
CA GLY A 25 -20.16 -29.78 -39.55
C GLY A 25 -19.78 -28.60 -38.69
N THR A 26 -18.51 -28.25 -38.72
CA THR A 26 -17.93 -27.17 -37.90
C THR A 26 -17.68 -25.89 -38.71
N SER A 27 -17.71 -24.77 -38.04
CA SER A 27 -17.22 -23.51 -38.56
C SER A 27 -15.83 -23.24 -38.00
N PHE A 28 -14.84 -23.12 -38.85
CA PHE A 28 -13.48 -22.76 -38.42
C PHE A 28 -13.36 -21.27 -38.16
N SER A 29 -12.60 -20.91 -37.15
CA SER A 29 -12.33 -19.53 -36.76
C SER A 29 -10.87 -19.36 -36.30
N ASP A 30 -10.43 -18.10 -36.24
CA ASP A 30 -9.10 -17.75 -35.76
C ASP A 30 -9.15 -17.27 -34.32
N GLY A 31 -8.12 -17.59 -33.54
CA GLY A 31 -8.02 -17.14 -32.17
C GLY A 31 -6.72 -17.57 -31.48
N THR A 32 -6.45 -16.95 -30.35
CA THR A 32 -5.31 -17.26 -29.50
C THR A 32 -5.78 -17.43 -28.05
N GLY A 33 -5.36 -18.50 -27.41
CA GLY A 33 -5.58 -18.74 -25.98
C GLY A 33 -4.24 -18.75 -25.23
N ILE A 34 -4.14 -18.00 -24.13
CA ILE A 34 -2.98 -17.99 -23.26
C ILE A 34 -3.42 -18.43 -21.87
N ILE A 35 -2.77 -19.46 -21.34
CA ILE A 35 -2.98 -19.98 -19.99
C ILE A 35 -1.67 -19.84 -19.22
N VAL A 36 -1.73 -19.22 -18.03
CA VAL A 36 -0.58 -19.14 -17.14
C VAL A 36 -0.66 -20.27 -16.14
N LEU A 37 0.36 -21.12 -16.11
CA LEU A 37 0.46 -22.26 -15.21
C LEU A 37 1.50 -22.02 -14.13
N LYS A 38 1.19 -22.43 -12.91
CA LYS A 38 2.09 -22.38 -11.75
C LYS A 38 1.81 -23.59 -10.85
N ARG A 39 2.82 -24.08 -10.15
CA ARG A 39 2.59 -25.13 -9.17
C ARG A 39 1.63 -24.63 -8.09
N LEU A 40 0.69 -25.48 -7.68
CA LEU A 40 -0.37 -25.10 -6.74
C LEU A 40 0.20 -24.57 -5.42
N GLU A 41 1.22 -25.23 -4.87
CA GLU A 41 1.87 -24.82 -3.62
C GLU A 41 2.52 -23.43 -3.73
N ASP A 42 3.17 -23.14 -4.88
CA ASP A 42 3.78 -21.85 -5.15
C ASP A 42 2.70 -20.76 -5.32
N ALA A 43 1.60 -21.06 -6.01
CA ALA A 43 0.49 -20.13 -6.19
C ALA A 43 -0.19 -19.78 -4.85
N ILE A 44 -0.37 -20.77 -3.98
CA ILE A 44 -0.92 -20.56 -2.62
C ILE A 44 0.06 -19.74 -1.76
N ARG A 45 1.35 -20.08 -1.79
CA ARG A 45 2.38 -19.35 -1.04
C ARG A 45 2.46 -17.88 -1.46
N ASP A 46 2.39 -17.63 -2.77
CA ASP A 46 2.56 -16.31 -3.36
C ASP A 46 1.23 -15.52 -3.43
N ASN A 47 0.13 -16.09 -2.88
CA ASN A 47 -1.23 -15.53 -2.90
C ASN A 47 -1.74 -15.18 -4.31
N ASP A 48 -1.40 -16.00 -5.31
CA ASP A 48 -1.89 -15.81 -6.67
C ASP A 48 -3.40 -16.14 -6.76
N GLN A 49 -4.09 -15.45 -7.65
CA GLN A 49 -5.48 -15.78 -7.95
C GLN A 49 -5.55 -17.07 -8.78
N ILE A 50 -6.08 -18.13 -8.20
CA ILE A 50 -6.22 -19.45 -8.84
C ILE A 50 -7.63 -19.56 -9.42
N TYR A 51 -7.75 -19.78 -10.73
CA TYR A 51 -9.02 -19.97 -11.41
C TYR A 51 -9.50 -21.42 -11.37
N ALA A 52 -8.58 -22.36 -11.51
CA ALA A 52 -8.82 -23.78 -11.44
C ALA A 52 -7.52 -24.52 -11.13
N THR A 53 -7.61 -25.77 -10.73
CA THR A 53 -6.47 -26.65 -10.48
C THR A 53 -6.48 -27.78 -11.50
N ILE A 54 -5.40 -27.98 -12.26
CA ILE A 54 -5.22 -29.15 -13.11
C ILE A 54 -4.87 -30.32 -12.20
N LYS A 55 -5.68 -31.38 -12.24
CA LYS A 55 -5.52 -32.56 -11.41
C LYS A 55 -4.76 -33.68 -12.13
N GLY A 56 -4.94 -33.79 -13.45
CA GLY A 56 -4.29 -34.77 -14.27
C GLY A 56 -4.46 -34.46 -15.74
N ALA A 57 -3.60 -35.03 -16.57
CA ALA A 57 -3.64 -34.88 -18.03
C ALA A 57 -3.10 -36.11 -18.72
N ALA A 58 -3.65 -36.44 -19.90
CA ALA A 58 -3.14 -37.51 -20.70
C ALA A 58 -3.13 -37.18 -22.19
N LEU A 59 -2.22 -37.79 -22.89
CA LEU A 59 -2.06 -37.76 -24.34
C LEU A 59 -1.92 -39.15 -24.88
N ASN A 60 -2.57 -39.44 -26.00
CA ASN A 60 -2.32 -40.64 -26.76
C ASN A 60 -2.44 -40.38 -28.27
N ASN A 61 -2.34 -41.43 -29.05
CA ASN A 61 -2.60 -41.40 -30.49
C ASN A 61 -3.38 -42.65 -30.90
N ASP A 62 -4.37 -42.48 -31.79
CA ASP A 62 -5.22 -43.57 -32.29
C ASP A 62 -4.45 -44.66 -33.06
N GLY A 63 -3.25 -44.40 -33.52
CA GLY A 63 -2.44 -45.32 -34.31
C GLY A 63 -3.12 -45.71 -35.62
N SER A 64 -3.15 -47.01 -35.89
CA SER A 64 -3.80 -47.57 -37.08
C SER A 64 -5.24 -48.04 -36.84
N ASP A 65 -5.75 -47.91 -35.61
CA ASP A 65 -7.09 -48.41 -35.19
C ASP A 65 -8.18 -47.38 -35.52
N LYS A 66 -8.30 -47.00 -36.81
CA LYS A 66 -9.30 -46.08 -37.31
C LYS A 66 -9.65 -46.27 -38.77
N ALA A 67 -10.86 -45.96 -39.17
CA ALA A 67 -11.39 -46.20 -40.52
C ALA A 67 -10.68 -45.38 -41.61
N SER A 68 -10.16 -44.19 -41.30
CA SER A 68 -9.43 -43.31 -42.21
C SER A 68 -8.55 -42.31 -41.43
N PHE A 69 -7.68 -41.56 -42.15
CA PHE A 69 -6.84 -40.54 -41.53
C PHE A 69 -7.62 -39.50 -40.71
N THR A 70 -8.79 -39.12 -41.20
CA THR A 70 -9.64 -38.09 -40.55
C THR A 70 -10.69 -38.68 -39.59
N ALA A 71 -10.93 -39.96 -39.60
CA ALA A 71 -11.89 -40.60 -38.70
C ALA A 71 -11.31 -40.72 -37.29
N PRO A 72 -12.05 -40.33 -36.23
CA PRO A 72 -11.62 -40.52 -34.85
C PRO A 72 -11.79 -42.01 -34.44
N SER A 73 -11.07 -42.42 -33.37
CA SER A 73 -11.20 -43.75 -32.76
C SER A 73 -11.95 -43.65 -31.44
N VAL A 74 -13.06 -44.38 -31.31
CA VAL A 74 -13.79 -44.51 -30.02
C VAL A 74 -12.85 -45.01 -28.93
N ARG A 75 -12.05 -46.04 -29.23
CA ARG A 75 -11.13 -46.64 -28.26
C ARG A 75 -10.01 -45.69 -27.88
N GLY A 76 -9.37 -44.99 -28.85
CA GLY A 76 -8.30 -44.05 -28.57
C GLY A 76 -8.76 -42.89 -27.70
N GLN A 77 -9.95 -42.36 -27.98
CA GLN A 77 -10.54 -41.30 -27.16
C GLN A 77 -10.92 -41.80 -25.75
N ALA A 78 -11.52 -42.99 -25.63
CA ALA A 78 -11.85 -43.58 -24.33
C ALA A 78 -10.62 -43.85 -23.47
N GLU A 79 -9.55 -44.35 -24.06
CA GLU A 79 -8.28 -44.62 -23.39
C GLU A 79 -7.63 -43.33 -22.83
N VAL A 80 -7.56 -42.26 -23.62
CA VAL A 80 -6.96 -40.97 -23.14
C VAL A 80 -7.76 -40.35 -22.01
N ILE A 81 -9.09 -40.47 -22.06
CA ILE A 81 -9.98 -39.99 -20.99
C ILE A 81 -9.74 -40.79 -19.71
N ALA A 82 -9.73 -42.12 -19.80
CA ALA A 82 -9.47 -43.01 -18.66
C ALA A 82 -8.05 -42.80 -18.07
N MET A 83 -7.04 -42.59 -18.92
CA MET A 83 -5.68 -42.26 -18.48
C MET A 83 -5.64 -40.95 -17.69
N ALA A 84 -6.30 -39.90 -18.17
CA ALA A 84 -6.35 -38.62 -17.46
C ALA A 84 -7.11 -38.69 -16.12
N GLN A 85 -8.19 -39.47 -16.06
CA GLN A 85 -8.90 -39.77 -14.81
C GLN A 85 -8.01 -40.52 -13.82
N ALA A 86 -7.25 -41.49 -14.27
CA ALA A 86 -6.31 -42.27 -13.46
C ALA A 86 -5.16 -41.37 -12.94
N ASP A 87 -4.58 -40.52 -13.81
CA ASP A 87 -3.53 -39.57 -13.43
C ASP A 87 -4.03 -38.58 -12.40
N ALA A 88 -5.29 -38.13 -12.54
CA ALA A 88 -5.94 -37.22 -11.59
C ALA A 88 -6.33 -37.89 -10.27
N GLY A 89 -6.37 -39.21 -10.19
CA GLY A 89 -6.92 -39.96 -9.07
C GLY A 89 -8.41 -39.70 -8.84
N VAL A 90 -9.19 -39.51 -9.92
CA VAL A 90 -10.59 -39.10 -9.88
C VAL A 90 -11.47 -40.19 -10.49
N SER A 91 -12.56 -40.53 -9.79
CA SER A 91 -13.59 -41.42 -10.31
C SER A 91 -14.46 -40.72 -11.36
N PRO A 92 -14.91 -41.41 -12.42
CA PRO A 92 -15.84 -40.84 -13.40
C PRO A 92 -17.09 -40.22 -12.79
N SER A 93 -17.60 -40.76 -11.67
CA SER A 93 -18.78 -40.28 -10.98
C SER A 93 -18.58 -38.91 -10.27
N GLU A 94 -17.34 -38.49 -10.05
CA GLU A 94 -16.98 -37.21 -9.46
C GLU A 94 -16.95 -36.10 -10.51
N ILE A 95 -16.91 -36.43 -11.81
CA ILE A 95 -16.86 -35.47 -12.91
C ILE A 95 -18.27 -35.05 -13.28
N SER A 96 -18.62 -33.80 -13.04
CA SER A 96 -19.95 -33.26 -13.27
C SER A 96 -20.12 -32.45 -14.56
N TYR A 97 -18.99 -32.10 -15.23
CA TYR A 97 -18.98 -31.41 -16.50
C TYR A 97 -17.84 -31.92 -17.40
N VAL A 98 -18.10 -32.01 -18.72
CA VAL A 98 -17.05 -32.20 -19.72
C VAL A 98 -17.19 -31.15 -20.82
N GLU A 99 -16.17 -30.31 -20.97
CA GLU A 99 -15.95 -29.51 -22.15
C GLU A 99 -15.40 -30.41 -23.24
N THR A 100 -16.22 -30.77 -24.19
CA THR A 100 -15.92 -31.75 -25.22
C THR A 100 -15.13 -31.16 -26.40
N HIS A 101 -14.56 -32.03 -27.21
CA HIS A 101 -14.04 -31.59 -28.49
C HIS A 101 -15.17 -31.09 -29.41
N GLY A 102 -16.32 -31.77 -29.44
CA GLY A 102 -17.62 -31.33 -29.97
C GLY A 102 -17.54 -30.46 -31.24
N THR A 103 -17.36 -31.10 -32.40
CA THR A 103 -17.16 -30.43 -33.70
C THR A 103 -18.42 -30.36 -34.53
N ALA A 104 -19.55 -30.83 -34.04
CA ALA A 104 -20.83 -30.91 -34.77
C ALA A 104 -20.76 -31.70 -36.07
N THR A 105 -19.74 -32.56 -36.24
CA THR A 105 -19.64 -33.39 -37.44
C THR A 105 -20.49 -34.63 -37.30
N PRO A 106 -21.11 -35.13 -38.39
CA PRO A 106 -22.04 -36.29 -38.33
C PRO A 106 -21.48 -37.53 -37.69
N LEU A 107 -20.16 -37.76 -37.79
CA LEU A 107 -19.45 -38.92 -37.19
C LEU A 107 -18.75 -38.57 -35.87
N GLY A 108 -18.24 -37.34 -35.75
CA GLY A 108 -17.40 -36.94 -34.60
C GLY A 108 -18.13 -36.94 -33.28
N ASP A 109 -19.27 -36.25 -33.21
CA ASP A 109 -20.03 -36.13 -31.98
C ASP A 109 -20.55 -37.46 -31.43
N PRO A 110 -21.13 -38.37 -32.27
CA PRO A 110 -21.50 -39.74 -31.80
C PRO A 110 -20.31 -40.52 -31.27
N ILE A 111 -19.17 -40.55 -31.99
CA ILE A 111 -17.95 -41.26 -31.58
C ILE A 111 -17.44 -40.70 -30.23
N GLU A 112 -17.42 -39.39 -30.06
CA GLU A 112 -16.95 -38.76 -28.82
C GLU A 112 -17.84 -39.13 -27.62
N VAL A 113 -19.17 -39.08 -27.79
CA VAL A 113 -20.10 -39.44 -26.69
C VAL A 113 -20.02 -40.94 -26.38
N GLU A 114 -19.82 -41.80 -27.37
CA GLU A 114 -19.58 -43.22 -27.16
C GLU A 114 -18.28 -43.45 -26.40
N ALA A 115 -17.18 -42.80 -26.79
CA ALA A 115 -15.89 -42.88 -26.11
C ALA A 115 -15.97 -42.40 -24.65
N LEU A 116 -16.63 -41.27 -24.42
CA LEU A 116 -16.91 -40.74 -23.07
C LEU A 116 -17.72 -41.76 -22.26
N THR A 117 -18.75 -42.37 -22.86
CA THR A 117 -19.60 -43.37 -22.18
C THR A 117 -18.79 -44.58 -21.76
N LEU A 118 -17.88 -45.08 -22.61
CA LEU A 118 -16.96 -46.16 -22.25
C LEU A 118 -16.02 -45.76 -21.10
N ALA A 119 -15.40 -44.59 -21.17
CA ALA A 119 -14.47 -44.11 -20.15
C ALA A 119 -15.15 -43.85 -18.79
N PHE A 120 -16.47 -43.55 -18.80
CA PHE A 120 -17.28 -43.35 -17.61
C PHE A 120 -17.91 -44.63 -17.04
N GLY A 121 -17.49 -45.82 -17.54
CA GLY A 121 -17.93 -47.10 -17.03
C GLY A 121 -19.24 -47.62 -17.63
N GLY A 122 -19.71 -47.04 -18.72
CA GLY A 122 -20.88 -47.47 -19.46
C GLY A 122 -22.19 -46.88 -18.97
N LYS A 123 -23.29 -47.62 -19.20
CA LYS A 123 -24.65 -47.15 -18.94
C LYS A 123 -24.91 -47.01 -17.46
N THR A 124 -25.46 -45.83 -17.06
CA THR A 124 -25.85 -45.56 -15.69
C THR A 124 -27.33 -45.21 -15.60
N ASN A 125 -27.94 -45.41 -14.43
CA ASN A 125 -29.31 -44.97 -14.16
C ASN A 125 -29.33 -43.46 -13.83
N GLY A 126 -29.46 -42.65 -14.87
CA GLY A 126 -29.57 -41.20 -14.76
C GLY A 126 -28.34 -40.42 -15.24
N HIS A 127 -28.58 -39.17 -15.63
CA HIS A 127 -27.55 -38.28 -16.13
C HIS A 127 -26.90 -37.55 -14.95
N HIS A 128 -25.62 -37.80 -14.70
CA HIS A 128 -24.86 -37.13 -13.64
C HIS A 128 -23.81 -36.15 -14.17
N CYS A 129 -23.50 -36.19 -15.48
CA CYS A 129 -22.50 -35.33 -16.09
C CYS A 129 -23.12 -34.50 -17.23
N VAL A 130 -22.82 -33.21 -17.24
CA VAL A 130 -23.22 -32.27 -18.30
C VAL A 130 -22.12 -32.18 -19.33
N ILE A 131 -22.45 -32.18 -20.62
CA ILE A 131 -21.50 -31.92 -21.70
C ILE A 131 -21.83 -30.67 -22.48
N GLY A 132 -20.82 -30.03 -23.04
CA GLY A 132 -20.94 -28.87 -23.90
C GLY A 132 -19.67 -28.58 -24.68
N SER A 133 -19.71 -27.66 -25.61
CA SER A 133 -18.53 -27.28 -26.40
C SER A 133 -18.54 -25.76 -26.69
N ILE A 134 -17.43 -25.09 -26.41
CA ILE A 134 -17.25 -23.66 -26.74
C ILE A 134 -17.28 -23.40 -28.25
N LYS A 135 -17.06 -24.45 -29.06
CA LYS A 135 -17.08 -24.33 -30.51
C LYS A 135 -18.44 -23.90 -31.07
N SER A 136 -19.51 -24.17 -30.34
CA SER A 136 -20.84 -23.66 -30.71
C SER A 136 -20.95 -22.13 -30.58
N ASN A 137 -20.11 -21.49 -29.75
CA ASN A 137 -20.10 -20.05 -29.55
C ASN A 137 -19.12 -19.30 -30.47
N ILE A 138 -17.90 -19.85 -30.64
CA ILE A 138 -16.77 -19.14 -31.28
C ILE A 138 -16.18 -19.87 -32.50
N GLY A 139 -16.76 -21.00 -32.88
CA GLY A 139 -16.20 -21.85 -33.92
C GLY A 139 -14.98 -22.65 -33.46
N HIS A 140 -14.36 -23.38 -34.37
CA HIS A 140 -13.21 -24.21 -34.11
C HIS A 140 -11.90 -23.46 -34.31
N LEU A 141 -11.22 -23.09 -33.23
CA LEU A 141 -9.95 -22.33 -33.22
C LEU A 141 -8.72 -23.17 -33.60
N THR A 142 -8.93 -24.37 -34.18
CA THR A 142 -7.84 -25.29 -34.60
C THR A 142 -6.83 -25.55 -33.46
N PRO A 143 -5.53 -25.19 -33.53
CA PRO A 143 -4.57 -25.47 -32.44
C PRO A 143 -4.93 -24.81 -31.11
N ALA A 144 -5.65 -23.66 -31.12
CA ALA A 144 -6.04 -22.96 -29.90
C ALA A 144 -7.31 -23.51 -29.23
N ALA A 145 -8.01 -24.48 -29.86
CA ALA A 145 -9.30 -24.98 -29.36
C ALA A 145 -9.23 -25.60 -27.97
N GLY A 146 -8.16 -26.36 -27.66
CA GLY A 146 -7.94 -26.95 -26.34
C GLY A 146 -7.74 -25.88 -25.26
N ALA A 147 -6.94 -24.86 -25.53
CA ALA A 147 -6.75 -23.74 -24.62
C ALA A 147 -8.07 -22.99 -24.34
N ALA A 148 -8.90 -22.76 -25.37
CA ALA A 148 -10.21 -22.15 -25.24
C ALA A 148 -11.16 -22.99 -24.36
N GLY A 149 -11.15 -24.31 -24.51
CA GLY A 149 -11.90 -25.23 -23.65
C GLY A 149 -11.48 -25.17 -22.18
N VAL A 150 -10.18 -25.16 -21.92
CA VAL A 150 -9.64 -25.00 -20.55
C VAL A 150 -10.05 -23.64 -19.96
N ILE A 151 -9.97 -22.56 -20.71
CA ILE A 151 -10.36 -21.22 -20.26
C ILE A 151 -11.86 -21.18 -19.92
N LYS A 152 -12.72 -21.68 -20.82
CA LYS A 152 -14.18 -21.75 -20.55
C LYS A 152 -14.49 -22.54 -19.28
N THR A 153 -13.87 -23.72 -19.12
CA THR A 153 -14.10 -24.58 -17.98
C THR A 153 -13.63 -23.94 -16.67
N ALA A 154 -12.46 -23.31 -16.68
CA ALA A 154 -11.94 -22.57 -15.52
C ALA A 154 -12.85 -21.41 -15.12
N LEU A 155 -13.40 -20.69 -16.10
CA LEU A 155 -14.37 -19.62 -15.85
C LEU A 155 -15.72 -20.18 -15.34
N ALA A 156 -16.21 -21.29 -15.89
CA ALA A 156 -17.44 -21.94 -15.41
C ALA A 156 -17.32 -22.38 -13.95
N LEU A 157 -16.16 -22.92 -13.55
CA LEU A 157 -15.84 -23.26 -12.16
C LEU A 157 -15.82 -22.02 -11.27
N ARG A 158 -15.25 -20.92 -11.74
CA ARG A 158 -15.17 -19.67 -11.00
C ARG A 158 -16.52 -18.99 -10.81
N GLU A 159 -17.30 -18.90 -11.90
CA GLU A 159 -18.60 -18.23 -11.90
C GLU A 159 -19.74 -19.11 -11.37
N GLU A 160 -19.42 -20.37 -11.01
CA GLU A 160 -20.38 -21.36 -10.48
C GLU A 160 -21.59 -21.64 -11.40
N VAL A 161 -21.33 -21.60 -12.71
CA VAL A 161 -22.36 -21.81 -13.74
C VAL A 161 -21.78 -22.66 -14.88
N ILE A 162 -22.47 -23.70 -15.28
CA ILE A 162 -22.24 -24.38 -16.55
C ILE A 162 -23.07 -23.66 -17.61
N PRO A 163 -22.44 -22.99 -18.60
CA PRO A 163 -23.18 -22.27 -19.62
C PRO A 163 -23.91 -23.20 -20.59
N SER A 164 -25.03 -22.74 -21.11
CA SER A 164 -25.80 -23.46 -22.12
C SER A 164 -24.96 -23.68 -23.39
N ASN A 165 -25.25 -24.77 -24.09
CA ASN A 165 -24.64 -25.09 -25.38
C ASN A 165 -25.44 -24.42 -26.50
N VAL A 166 -24.86 -23.41 -27.12
CA VAL A 166 -25.53 -22.60 -28.13
C VAL A 166 -25.91 -23.46 -29.35
N GLY A 167 -27.13 -23.29 -29.88
CA GLY A 167 -27.62 -24.01 -31.06
C GLY A 167 -27.97 -25.48 -30.82
N PHE A 168 -28.12 -25.90 -29.54
CA PHE A 168 -28.64 -27.20 -29.20
C PHE A 168 -30.13 -27.10 -28.90
N GLU A 169 -30.96 -27.69 -29.75
CA GLU A 169 -32.42 -27.71 -29.64
C GLU A 169 -32.96 -29.12 -29.54
N ASN A 170 -32.49 -30.00 -30.43
CA ASN A 170 -32.93 -31.40 -30.51
C ASN A 170 -31.71 -32.36 -30.45
N PRO A 171 -31.72 -33.37 -29.58
CA PRO A 171 -30.64 -34.34 -29.51
C PRO A 171 -30.40 -35.04 -30.84
N ASN A 172 -29.12 -35.21 -31.21
CA ASN A 172 -28.73 -35.98 -32.38
C ASN A 172 -29.19 -37.44 -32.22
N PRO A 173 -30.04 -37.96 -33.11
CA PRO A 173 -30.58 -39.34 -33.00
C PRO A 173 -29.51 -40.44 -33.13
N ALA A 174 -28.34 -40.13 -33.65
CA ALA A 174 -27.20 -41.05 -33.68
C ALA A 174 -26.48 -41.18 -32.31
N ILE A 175 -26.84 -40.37 -31.32
CA ILE A 175 -26.26 -40.40 -29.97
C ILE A 175 -27.25 -41.03 -28.99
N ASP A 176 -26.88 -42.10 -28.32
CA ASP A 176 -27.72 -42.76 -27.31
C ASP A 176 -27.61 -42.04 -25.96
N PHE A 177 -28.17 -40.85 -25.87
CA PHE A 177 -28.19 -40.10 -24.61
C PHE A 177 -28.99 -40.83 -23.52
N ALA A 178 -30.03 -41.54 -23.87
CA ALA A 178 -30.90 -42.22 -22.91
C ALA A 178 -30.16 -43.29 -22.07
N ASN A 179 -29.14 -43.91 -22.66
CA ASN A 179 -28.33 -44.93 -22.02
C ASN A 179 -26.90 -44.43 -21.69
N SER A 180 -26.65 -43.14 -21.71
CA SER A 180 -25.38 -42.54 -21.34
C SER A 180 -25.48 -41.78 -20.04
N PRO A 181 -24.34 -41.54 -19.32
CA PRO A 181 -24.37 -40.70 -18.14
C PRO A 181 -24.47 -39.20 -18.46
N PHE A 182 -24.60 -38.82 -19.73
CA PHE A 182 -24.47 -37.45 -20.19
C PHE A 182 -25.81 -36.79 -20.57
N ARG A 183 -25.85 -35.47 -20.36
CA ARG A 183 -26.85 -34.58 -20.94
C ARG A 183 -26.21 -33.31 -21.45
N VAL A 184 -26.76 -32.72 -22.49
CA VAL A 184 -26.31 -31.41 -23.00
C VAL A 184 -27.01 -30.28 -22.22
N ALA A 185 -26.30 -29.20 -21.91
CA ALA A 185 -26.87 -28.04 -21.30
C ALA A 185 -27.67 -27.23 -22.34
N ASN A 186 -29.00 -27.19 -22.24
CA ASN A 186 -29.86 -26.34 -23.05
C ASN A 186 -30.17 -24.97 -22.43
N GLU A 187 -29.85 -24.82 -21.15
CA GLU A 187 -29.91 -23.58 -20.39
C GLU A 187 -28.71 -23.47 -19.45
N ASN A 188 -28.49 -22.29 -18.89
CA ASN A 188 -27.44 -22.11 -17.89
C ASN A 188 -27.79 -22.88 -16.62
N ILE A 189 -26.87 -23.74 -16.17
CA ILE A 189 -27.07 -24.61 -15.00
C ILE A 189 -26.24 -24.05 -13.85
N ALA A 190 -26.88 -23.74 -12.73
CA ALA A 190 -26.16 -23.40 -11.50
C ALA A 190 -25.22 -24.55 -11.09
N TRP A 191 -23.99 -24.21 -10.79
CA TRP A 191 -22.96 -25.18 -10.41
C TRP A 191 -22.28 -24.74 -9.10
N PRO A 192 -23.07 -24.68 -8.01
CA PRO A 192 -22.59 -24.11 -6.76
C PRO A 192 -21.52 -24.97 -6.11
N ARG A 193 -20.67 -24.37 -5.34
CA ARG A 193 -19.71 -25.04 -4.48
C ARG A 193 -20.43 -25.82 -3.40
N THR A 194 -20.04 -27.09 -3.20
CA THR A 194 -20.60 -27.98 -2.17
C THR A 194 -19.48 -28.53 -1.28
N GLY A 195 -19.76 -29.51 -0.44
CA GLY A 195 -18.74 -30.19 0.37
C GLY A 195 -17.74 -31.02 -0.42
N THR A 196 -18.07 -31.40 -1.67
CA THR A 196 -17.17 -32.11 -2.61
C THR A 196 -16.71 -31.15 -3.69
N PRO A 197 -15.40 -31.17 -4.08
CA PRO A 197 -14.89 -30.33 -5.14
C PRO A 197 -15.60 -30.57 -6.47
N ARG A 198 -15.93 -29.53 -7.21
CA ARG A 198 -16.41 -29.61 -8.58
C ARG A 198 -15.26 -29.99 -9.51
N ILE A 199 -15.46 -31.00 -10.34
CA ILE A 199 -14.47 -31.54 -11.26
C ILE A 199 -15.04 -31.55 -12.66
N ALA A 200 -14.20 -31.21 -13.63
CA ALA A 200 -14.54 -31.20 -15.04
C ALA A 200 -13.43 -31.87 -15.87
N GLY A 201 -13.83 -32.44 -16.99
CA GLY A 201 -12.93 -32.89 -18.05
C GLY A 201 -12.88 -31.88 -19.20
N VAL A 202 -11.76 -31.80 -19.91
CA VAL A 202 -11.61 -31.05 -21.16
C VAL A 202 -10.98 -31.92 -22.21
N SER A 203 -11.67 -32.15 -23.32
CA SER A 203 -11.22 -32.93 -24.45
C SER A 203 -10.72 -32.09 -25.60
N SER A 204 -9.60 -32.48 -26.22
CA SER A 204 -9.12 -31.89 -27.46
C SER A 204 -8.51 -32.97 -28.33
N PHE A 205 -9.17 -33.25 -29.47
CA PHE A 205 -8.80 -34.33 -30.35
C PHE A 205 -8.37 -33.78 -31.72
N GLY A 206 -7.16 -34.13 -32.13
CA GLY A 206 -6.58 -33.61 -33.36
C GLY A 206 -6.90 -34.50 -34.58
N VAL A 207 -7.11 -33.85 -35.72
CA VAL A 207 -7.14 -34.56 -37.02
C VAL A 207 -5.81 -35.28 -37.21
N GLY A 208 -5.85 -36.58 -37.47
CA GLY A 208 -4.65 -37.44 -37.52
C GLY A 208 -4.50 -38.36 -36.30
N GLY A 209 -5.34 -38.16 -35.25
CA GLY A 209 -5.52 -39.10 -34.15
C GLY A 209 -4.73 -38.83 -32.89
N THR A 210 -4.16 -37.63 -32.74
CA THR A 210 -3.59 -37.22 -31.44
C THR A 210 -4.72 -36.73 -30.54
N ASN A 211 -4.88 -37.37 -29.37
CA ASN A 211 -5.91 -37.03 -28.41
C ASN A 211 -5.30 -36.50 -27.12
N ALA A 212 -5.95 -35.49 -26.54
CA ALA A 212 -5.62 -34.94 -25.24
C ALA A 212 -6.87 -34.85 -24.36
N HIS A 213 -6.73 -35.16 -23.07
CA HIS A 213 -7.76 -34.94 -22.07
C HIS A 213 -7.13 -34.40 -20.79
N VAL A 214 -7.77 -33.42 -20.18
CA VAL A 214 -7.30 -32.75 -18.96
C VAL A 214 -8.42 -32.77 -17.92
N ILE A 215 -8.11 -33.15 -16.70
CA ILE A 215 -9.02 -33.07 -15.55
C ILE A 215 -8.72 -31.79 -14.76
N ILE A 216 -9.73 -30.97 -14.59
CA ILE A 216 -9.64 -29.69 -13.89
C ILE A 216 -10.60 -29.72 -12.71
N ALA A 217 -10.17 -29.21 -11.56
CA ALA A 217 -11.00 -29.03 -10.38
C ALA A 217 -11.13 -27.55 -10.02
N GLU A 218 -12.15 -27.21 -9.24
CA GLU A 218 -12.30 -25.88 -8.68
C GLU A 218 -11.06 -25.48 -7.86
N PRO A 219 -10.76 -24.17 -7.75
CA PRO A 219 -9.62 -23.71 -6.97
C PRO A 219 -9.84 -23.98 -5.48
N PRO A 220 -8.76 -24.12 -4.69
CA PRO A 220 -8.89 -24.15 -3.23
C PRO A 220 -9.65 -22.93 -2.73
N MET A 221 -10.35 -23.06 -1.61
CA MET A 221 -10.98 -21.92 -0.97
C MET A 221 -9.90 -20.91 -0.57
N ALA A 222 -10.08 -19.66 -0.99
CA ALA A 222 -9.24 -18.57 -0.53
C ALA A 222 -9.35 -18.44 1.00
N LYS A 223 -8.22 -18.28 1.67
CA LYS A 223 -8.23 -17.97 3.10
C LYS A 223 -8.86 -16.59 3.29
N ALA A 224 -9.66 -16.44 4.34
CA ALA A 224 -10.16 -15.13 4.71
C ALA A 224 -8.98 -14.19 5.00
N SER A 225 -9.09 -12.96 4.54
CA SER A 225 -8.09 -11.94 4.79
C SER A 225 -8.00 -11.62 6.28
N SER A 226 -6.80 -11.36 6.77
CA SER A 226 -6.58 -10.93 8.15
C SER A 226 -7.15 -9.53 8.39
N ALA A 227 -7.31 -9.16 9.68
CA ALA A 227 -7.63 -7.79 10.04
C ALA A 227 -6.57 -6.82 9.47
N SER A 228 -7.02 -5.68 8.98
CA SER A 228 -6.18 -4.64 8.40
C SER A 228 -6.38 -3.31 9.11
N ARG A 229 -5.63 -2.28 8.71
CA ARG A 229 -5.80 -0.91 9.21
C ARG A 229 -7.20 -0.39 8.90
N GLU A 230 -7.69 0.53 9.71
CA GLU A 230 -8.97 1.20 9.49
C GLU A 230 -8.98 1.98 8.16
N LYS A 231 -7.92 2.72 7.88
CA LYS A 231 -7.76 3.45 6.62
C LYS A 231 -6.91 2.66 5.63
N GLN A 232 -7.36 2.60 4.38
CA GLN A 232 -6.69 1.95 3.28
C GLN A 232 -6.10 2.97 2.32
N LEU A 233 -4.97 2.62 1.70
CA LEU A 233 -4.29 3.45 0.70
C LEU A 233 -4.44 2.82 -0.68
N PHE A 234 -5.27 3.41 -1.53
CA PHE A 234 -5.44 2.99 -2.91
C PHE A 234 -4.40 3.69 -3.78
N PHE A 235 -3.55 2.92 -4.41
CA PHE A 235 -2.47 3.43 -5.26
C PHE A 235 -2.79 3.15 -6.72
N LEU A 236 -2.92 4.21 -7.50
CA LEU A 236 -3.14 4.15 -8.94
C LEU A 236 -1.95 4.77 -9.69
N SER A 237 -1.55 4.17 -10.80
CA SER A 237 -0.55 4.77 -11.67
C SER A 237 -0.78 4.44 -13.14
N ALA A 238 -0.43 5.38 -14.03
CA ALA A 238 -0.63 5.25 -15.46
C ALA A 238 0.48 5.92 -16.27
N LYS A 239 0.56 5.57 -17.56
CA LYS A 239 1.48 6.22 -18.51
C LYS A 239 1.06 7.63 -18.91
N SER A 240 -0.24 7.96 -18.77
CA SER A 240 -0.79 9.28 -19.07
C SER A 240 -1.80 9.71 -18.01
N LYS A 241 -2.02 11.03 -17.92
CA LYS A 241 -3.03 11.61 -17.03
C LYS A 241 -4.44 11.11 -17.35
N THR A 242 -4.79 11.05 -18.64
CA THR A 242 -6.10 10.56 -19.09
C THR A 242 -6.35 9.11 -18.64
N SER A 243 -5.35 8.22 -18.82
CA SER A 243 -5.47 6.84 -18.35
C SER A 243 -5.59 6.77 -16.81
N LEU A 244 -4.88 7.63 -16.07
CA LEU A 244 -4.99 7.71 -14.62
C LEU A 244 -6.40 8.13 -14.18
N ASP A 245 -6.99 9.12 -14.86
CA ASP A 245 -8.34 9.59 -14.59
C ASP A 245 -9.38 8.49 -14.88
N THR A 246 -9.22 7.77 -16.01
CA THR A 246 -10.08 6.62 -16.34
C THR A 246 -9.96 5.50 -15.30
N MET A 247 -8.74 5.16 -14.87
CA MET A 247 -8.54 4.15 -13.81
C MET A 247 -9.19 4.55 -12.49
N THR A 248 -9.16 5.84 -12.15
CA THR A 248 -9.80 6.37 -10.94
C THR A 248 -11.31 6.20 -11.01
N GLU A 249 -11.91 6.51 -12.13
CA GLU A 249 -13.34 6.33 -12.35
C GLU A 249 -13.75 4.85 -12.38
N ASN A 250 -12.93 3.99 -12.97
CA ASN A 250 -13.13 2.54 -12.95
C ASN A 250 -13.10 1.99 -11.50
N LEU A 251 -12.19 2.50 -10.66
CA LEU A 251 -12.17 2.12 -9.24
C LEU A 251 -13.46 2.54 -8.53
N ARG A 252 -13.95 3.76 -8.77
CA ARG A 252 -15.23 4.24 -8.21
C ARG A 252 -16.39 3.32 -8.61
N THR A 253 -16.54 3.07 -9.91
CA THR A 253 -17.60 2.20 -10.46
C THR A 253 -17.51 0.77 -9.91
N TRP A 254 -16.28 0.25 -9.77
CA TRP A 254 -16.08 -1.08 -9.21
C TRP A 254 -16.49 -1.16 -7.74
N LEU A 255 -16.13 -0.17 -6.93
CA LEU A 255 -16.53 -0.10 -5.52
C LEU A 255 -18.05 0.01 -5.35
N GLU A 256 -18.73 0.77 -6.23
CA GLU A 256 -20.21 0.86 -6.26
C GLU A 256 -20.86 -0.49 -6.59
N ALA A 257 -20.29 -1.21 -7.56
CA ALA A 257 -20.79 -2.52 -7.98
C ALA A 257 -20.48 -3.64 -6.95
N HIS A 258 -19.47 -3.46 -6.10
CA HIS A 258 -19.00 -4.47 -5.14
C HIS A 258 -18.97 -3.97 -3.69
N PRO A 259 -20.13 -3.56 -3.12
CA PRO A 259 -20.20 -2.92 -1.79
C PRO A 259 -19.79 -3.84 -0.63
N LYS A 260 -19.65 -5.16 -0.88
CA LYS A 260 -19.23 -6.16 0.11
C LYS A 260 -17.78 -6.58 -0.05
N SER A 261 -17.04 -6.03 -1.02
CA SER A 261 -15.62 -6.37 -1.21
C SER A 261 -14.77 -5.91 -0.03
N ASN A 262 -13.69 -6.64 0.25
CA ASN A 262 -12.72 -6.21 1.26
C ASN A 262 -11.87 -5.06 0.70
N LEU A 263 -11.96 -3.88 1.32
CA LEU A 263 -11.20 -2.70 0.89
C LEU A 263 -9.69 -2.90 1.00
N ALA A 264 -9.22 -3.61 2.02
CA ALA A 264 -7.80 -3.87 2.21
C ALA A 264 -7.24 -4.73 1.09
N ASP A 265 -7.99 -5.75 0.65
CA ASP A 265 -7.59 -6.61 -0.46
C ASP A 265 -7.57 -5.85 -1.79
N ALA A 266 -8.55 -4.97 -2.01
CA ALA A 266 -8.57 -4.11 -3.18
C ALA A 266 -7.37 -3.13 -3.20
N ALA A 267 -7.08 -2.48 -2.07
CA ALA A 267 -5.95 -1.59 -1.91
C ALA A 267 -4.60 -2.33 -2.10
N TYR A 268 -4.45 -3.49 -1.48
CA TYR A 268 -3.26 -4.35 -1.62
C TYR A 268 -3.04 -4.77 -3.08
N THR A 269 -4.10 -5.21 -3.76
CA THR A 269 -4.02 -5.60 -5.18
C THR A 269 -3.53 -4.45 -6.06
N LEU A 270 -3.98 -3.23 -5.81
CA LEU A 270 -3.53 -2.05 -6.56
C LEU A 270 -2.08 -1.68 -6.26
N GLN A 271 -1.61 -1.91 -5.03
CA GLN A 271 -0.24 -1.60 -4.62
C GLN A 271 0.78 -2.60 -5.18
N VAL A 272 0.52 -3.91 -5.08
CA VAL A 272 1.50 -4.95 -5.41
C VAL A 272 1.25 -5.62 -6.77
N GLY A 273 0.00 -5.64 -7.23
CA GLY A 273 -0.42 -6.35 -8.44
C GLY A 273 -0.35 -5.50 -9.71
N ARG A 274 0.23 -4.31 -9.68
CA ARG A 274 0.28 -3.40 -10.83
C ARG A 274 1.67 -2.80 -11.01
N ARG A 275 2.08 -2.63 -12.29
CA ARG A 275 3.32 -1.91 -12.60
C ARG A 275 3.16 -0.43 -12.27
N HIS A 276 4.19 0.16 -11.67
CA HIS A 276 4.22 1.57 -11.34
C HIS A 276 4.68 2.43 -12.52
N PHE A 277 3.91 3.47 -12.83
CA PHE A 277 4.18 4.44 -13.89
C PHE A 277 4.37 5.85 -13.30
N LYS A 278 4.73 6.83 -14.15
CA LYS A 278 5.08 8.18 -13.71
C LYS A 278 3.89 9.01 -13.17
N HIS A 279 2.70 8.90 -13.78
CA HIS A 279 1.52 9.58 -13.26
C HIS A 279 0.92 8.72 -12.14
N ARG A 280 0.88 9.26 -10.93
CA ARG A 280 0.46 8.52 -9.72
C ARG A 280 -0.65 9.24 -8.98
N ARG A 281 -1.57 8.47 -8.42
CA ARG A 281 -2.64 8.95 -7.56
C ARG A 281 -2.75 8.06 -6.34
N LEU A 282 -2.86 8.70 -5.19
CA LEU A 282 -3.11 8.08 -3.91
C LEU A 282 -4.51 8.51 -3.45
N ILE A 283 -5.30 7.56 -2.96
CA ILE A 283 -6.61 7.81 -2.39
C ILE A 283 -6.64 7.12 -1.02
N VAL A 284 -7.04 7.85 0.01
CA VAL A 284 -7.15 7.31 1.37
C VAL A 284 -8.61 7.21 1.74
N GLY A 285 -9.03 6.07 2.31
CA GLY A 285 -10.38 5.92 2.82
C GLY A 285 -10.56 4.66 3.67
N GLY A 286 -11.52 4.69 4.60
CA GLY A 286 -11.85 3.61 5.53
C GLY A 286 -13.15 2.87 5.19
N SER A 287 -13.92 3.39 4.24
CA SER A 287 -15.16 2.76 3.75
C SER A 287 -15.34 2.95 2.26
N HIS A 288 -16.18 2.10 1.64
CA HIS A 288 -16.55 2.25 0.23
C HIS A 288 -17.12 3.65 -0.05
N GLY A 289 -18.04 4.12 0.79
CA GLY A 289 -18.66 5.44 0.65
C GLY A 289 -17.63 6.56 0.69
N GLU A 290 -16.71 6.56 1.65
CA GLU A 290 -15.66 7.59 1.77
C GLU A 290 -14.76 7.64 0.53
N VAL A 291 -14.34 6.50 -0.02
CA VAL A 291 -13.52 6.46 -1.23
C VAL A 291 -14.31 6.93 -2.46
N ILE A 292 -15.56 6.48 -2.61
CA ILE A 292 -16.45 6.88 -3.71
C ILE A 292 -16.68 8.39 -3.68
N GLU A 293 -17.03 8.95 -2.52
CA GLU A 293 -17.28 10.39 -2.35
C GLU A 293 -16.01 11.21 -2.57
N ALA A 294 -14.86 10.75 -2.05
CA ALA A 294 -13.57 11.40 -2.28
C ALA A 294 -13.27 11.53 -3.78
N ILE A 295 -13.49 10.45 -4.55
CA ILE A 295 -13.28 10.45 -6.01
C ILE A 295 -14.28 11.40 -6.69
N ALA A 296 -15.57 11.30 -6.37
CA ALA A 296 -16.61 12.12 -6.98
C ALA A 296 -16.40 13.61 -6.74
N ASN A 297 -16.05 13.99 -5.51
CA ASN A 297 -15.85 15.37 -5.10
C ASN A 297 -14.41 15.89 -5.36
N LYS A 298 -13.50 15.04 -5.83
CA LYS A 298 -12.06 15.35 -6.02
C LYS A 298 -11.44 15.92 -4.75
N ASP A 299 -11.72 15.31 -3.61
CA ASP A 299 -11.27 15.80 -2.29
C ASP A 299 -9.74 15.79 -2.19
N THR A 300 -9.13 16.97 -2.17
CA THR A 300 -7.67 17.13 -2.10
C THR A 300 -7.06 16.76 -0.75
N ASN A 301 -7.86 16.56 0.29
CA ASN A 301 -7.38 16.05 1.58
C ASN A 301 -7.20 14.53 1.56
N LEU A 302 -8.01 13.84 0.76
CA LEU A 302 -7.98 12.38 0.64
C LEU A 302 -7.32 11.89 -0.66
N ILE A 303 -7.16 12.77 -1.66
CA ILE A 303 -6.58 12.44 -2.96
C ILE A 303 -5.32 13.26 -3.22
N GLY A 304 -4.18 12.59 -3.33
CA GLY A 304 -2.92 13.16 -3.79
C GLY A 304 -2.61 12.71 -5.22
N THR A 305 -2.30 13.64 -6.13
CA THR A 305 -1.87 13.31 -7.51
C THR A 305 -0.51 13.95 -7.78
N ARG A 306 0.41 13.16 -8.31
CA ARG A 306 1.77 13.60 -8.68
C ARG A 306 2.22 12.95 -9.98
N GLU A 307 3.05 13.66 -10.72
CA GLU A 307 3.89 13.09 -11.78
C GLU A 307 5.30 12.95 -11.22
N LEU A 308 5.86 11.74 -11.29
CA LEU A 308 7.22 11.48 -10.83
C LEU A 308 8.20 11.62 -11.97
N HIS A 309 9.34 12.20 -11.68
CA HIS A 309 10.52 12.20 -12.53
C HIS A 309 11.27 10.88 -12.43
N GLU A 310 12.30 10.67 -13.26
CA GLU A 310 12.98 9.37 -13.41
C GLU A 310 13.70 8.90 -12.14
N ALA A 311 14.20 9.82 -11.31
CA ALA A 311 14.88 9.49 -10.05
C ALA A 311 13.92 9.69 -8.86
N ALA A 312 13.98 8.80 -7.87
CA ALA A 312 13.33 9.01 -6.59
C ALA A 312 14.01 10.20 -5.87
N PRO A 313 13.23 11.18 -5.36
CA PRO A 313 13.80 12.29 -4.60
C PRO A 313 14.39 11.78 -3.28
N GLY A 314 15.46 12.44 -2.81
CA GLY A 314 15.98 12.25 -1.47
C GLY A 314 14.96 12.70 -0.42
N VAL A 315 14.97 12.09 0.76
CA VAL A 315 14.03 12.41 1.84
C VAL A 315 14.77 13.10 2.99
N VAL A 316 14.29 14.29 3.36
CA VAL A 316 14.78 15.01 4.54
C VAL A 316 13.73 14.94 5.63
N PHE A 317 14.05 14.33 6.78
CA PHE A 317 13.17 14.38 7.95
C PHE A 317 13.31 15.73 8.65
N MET A 318 12.18 16.40 8.87
CA MET A 318 12.09 17.64 9.63
C MET A 318 11.38 17.39 10.96
N PHE A 319 12.03 17.75 12.07
CA PHE A 319 11.45 17.62 13.41
C PHE A 319 11.03 19.00 13.92
N PRO A 320 9.71 19.24 14.17
CA PRO A 320 9.22 20.52 14.66
C PRO A 320 9.72 20.84 16.08
N GLY A 321 9.64 22.12 16.46
CA GLY A 321 9.96 22.62 17.80
C GLY A 321 8.75 22.66 18.75
N GLN A 322 8.98 23.31 19.93
CA GLN A 322 7.92 23.57 20.90
C GLN A 322 6.75 24.39 20.31
N GLY A 323 5.53 24.08 20.74
CA GLY A 323 4.29 24.66 20.24
C GLY A 323 3.49 23.70 19.34
N SER A 324 4.06 22.59 18.92
CA SER A 324 3.38 21.56 18.13
C SER A 324 2.69 20.48 18.97
N GLN A 325 3.05 20.35 20.27
CA GLN A 325 2.48 19.36 21.19
C GLN A 325 0.98 19.60 21.47
N TYR A 326 0.26 18.51 21.72
CA TYR A 326 -1.13 18.51 22.17
C TYR A 326 -1.49 17.18 22.85
N VAL A 327 -2.52 17.23 23.69
CA VAL A 327 -3.05 16.04 24.38
C VAL A 327 -3.58 15.03 23.37
N ASN A 328 -3.31 13.75 23.59
CA ASN A 328 -3.65 12.64 22.72
C ASN A 328 -2.91 12.60 21.36
N MET A 329 -1.83 13.39 21.19
CA MET A 329 -1.02 13.30 19.98
C MET A 329 -0.45 11.88 19.79
N GLY A 330 -0.73 11.28 18.64
CA GLY A 330 -0.26 9.91 18.29
C GLY A 330 -1.02 8.77 18.98
N ARG A 331 -2.17 9.01 19.65
CA ARG A 331 -2.96 7.94 20.28
C ARG A 331 -3.38 6.89 19.27
N ASP A 332 -3.95 7.32 18.14
CA ASP A 332 -4.40 6.40 17.08
C ASP A 332 -3.24 5.54 16.52
N LEU A 333 -2.03 6.13 16.42
CA LEU A 333 -0.83 5.38 16.03
C LEU A 333 -0.39 4.39 17.12
N CYS A 334 -0.50 4.75 18.40
CA CYS A 334 -0.24 3.80 19.48
C CYS A 334 -1.19 2.61 19.47
N ASP A 335 -2.44 2.84 19.11
CA ASP A 335 -3.47 1.80 19.10
C ASP A 335 -3.40 0.91 17.86
N SER A 336 -2.95 1.46 16.70
CA SER A 336 -2.96 0.77 15.41
C SER A 336 -1.59 0.29 14.92
N GLU A 337 -0.46 0.88 15.36
CA GLU A 337 0.88 0.62 14.83
C GLU A 337 1.83 0.08 15.93
N PRO A 338 2.06 -1.24 15.98
CA PRO A 338 2.87 -1.87 17.04
C PRO A 338 4.29 -1.31 17.16
N VAL A 339 4.92 -0.95 16.03
CA VAL A 339 6.28 -0.39 16.00
C VAL A 339 6.30 0.99 16.64
N PHE A 340 5.31 1.85 16.31
CA PHE A 340 5.19 3.16 16.95
C PHE A 340 4.99 3.02 18.46
N LYS A 341 4.05 2.15 18.87
CA LYS A 341 3.76 1.86 20.28
C LYS A 341 4.99 1.40 21.04
N GLN A 342 5.76 0.46 20.49
CA GLN A 342 6.98 -0.06 21.10
C GLN A 342 7.97 1.05 21.42
N HIS A 343 8.27 1.91 20.45
CA HIS A 343 9.24 3.00 20.63
C HIS A 343 8.69 4.12 21.52
N PHE A 344 7.40 4.40 21.44
CA PHE A 344 6.72 5.36 22.30
C PHE A 344 6.78 4.92 23.77
N ASP A 345 6.44 3.67 24.08
CA ASP A 345 6.49 3.11 25.41
C ASP A 345 7.94 3.10 25.94
N GLN A 346 8.91 2.70 25.11
CA GLN A 346 10.34 2.73 25.46
C GLN A 346 10.81 4.13 25.87
N CYS A 347 10.46 5.16 25.10
CA CYS A 347 10.80 6.55 25.44
C CYS A 347 10.13 6.99 26.75
N CYS A 348 8.83 6.70 26.93
CA CYS A 348 8.11 7.04 28.15
C CYS A 348 8.72 6.39 29.38
N ASP A 349 9.13 5.13 29.30
CA ASP A 349 9.78 4.41 30.39
C ASP A 349 11.15 5.00 30.74
N LEU A 350 11.94 5.38 29.73
CA LEU A 350 13.24 6.02 29.94
C LEU A 350 13.09 7.41 30.57
N PHE A 351 12.15 8.24 30.09
CA PHE A 351 11.88 9.54 30.71
C PHE A 351 11.36 9.41 32.13
N SER A 352 10.54 8.39 32.42
CA SER A 352 10.06 8.13 33.78
C SER A 352 11.19 7.81 34.76
N LYS A 353 12.24 7.11 34.30
CA LYS A 353 13.46 6.86 35.09
C LYS A 353 14.27 8.15 35.32
N GLU A 354 14.43 8.97 34.28
CA GLU A 354 15.19 10.23 34.37
C GLU A 354 14.50 11.28 35.24
N PHE A 355 13.17 11.36 35.20
CA PHE A 355 12.41 12.32 36.02
C PHE A 355 12.30 11.89 37.48
N GLY A 356 12.61 10.62 37.80
CA GLY A 356 12.36 10.03 39.11
C GLY A 356 10.86 10.02 39.41
N THR A 357 10.43 10.84 40.36
CA THR A 357 9.02 11.22 40.54
C THR A 357 8.86 12.58 39.89
N CYS A 358 8.13 12.68 38.79
CA CYS A 358 7.93 13.95 38.08
C CYS A 358 7.47 15.07 39.02
N PRO A 359 8.20 16.18 39.20
CA PRO A 359 7.78 17.28 40.05
C PRO A 359 6.42 17.83 39.58
N GLY A 360 5.44 17.91 40.49
CA GLY A 360 4.10 18.44 40.19
C GLY A 360 3.09 17.46 39.60
N SER A 361 3.48 16.26 39.24
CA SER A 361 2.55 15.16 39.01
C SER A 361 2.31 14.42 40.34
N GLY A 362 1.08 14.02 40.59
CA GLY A 362 0.79 13.17 41.75
C GLY A 362 1.65 11.87 41.72
N PRO A 363 1.79 11.15 42.87
CA PRO A 363 2.60 9.95 42.92
C PRO A 363 2.19 8.98 41.79
N GLY A 364 3.10 8.70 40.83
CA GLY A 364 2.92 7.72 39.78
C GLY A 364 2.50 8.23 38.39
N ALA A 365 2.42 9.55 38.12
CA ALA A 365 2.15 10.03 36.78
C ALA A 365 3.38 9.84 35.87
N SER A 366 3.19 9.12 34.77
CA SER A 366 4.20 8.90 33.76
C SER A 366 4.05 9.92 32.62
N LEU A 367 5.11 10.12 31.80
CA LEU A 367 5.02 10.94 30.59
C LEU A 367 3.87 10.47 29.68
N ARG A 368 3.61 9.16 29.66
CA ARG A 368 2.49 8.56 28.93
C ARG A 368 1.14 9.11 29.41
N ASP A 369 0.92 9.22 30.72
CA ASP A 369 -0.35 9.68 31.29
C ASP A 369 -0.58 11.18 31.02
N ILE A 370 0.50 11.96 30.86
CA ILE A 370 0.43 13.35 30.47
C ILE A 370 0.07 13.50 28.97
N ILE A 371 0.65 12.64 28.11
CA ILE A 371 0.32 12.66 26.66
C ILE A 371 -1.07 12.05 26.43
N PHE A 372 -1.38 10.94 27.11
CA PHE A 372 -2.62 10.17 26.98
C PHE A 372 -3.40 10.14 28.30
N PRO A 373 -3.98 11.27 28.73
CA PRO A 373 -4.73 11.33 29.98
C PRO A 373 -5.97 10.44 29.95
N LYS A 374 -6.47 10.13 31.13
CA LYS A 374 -7.78 9.52 31.30
C LYS A 374 -8.87 10.51 30.93
N ALA A 375 -10.04 9.98 30.57
CA ALA A 375 -11.20 10.79 30.27
C ALA A 375 -11.54 11.75 31.44
N GLY A 376 -11.67 13.04 31.15
CA GLY A 376 -11.92 14.10 32.13
C GLY A 376 -10.66 14.73 32.74
N GLU A 377 -9.45 14.29 32.39
CA GLU A 377 -8.18 14.87 32.87
C GLU A 377 -7.45 15.67 31.77
N GLU A 378 -8.08 15.89 30.60
CA GLU A 378 -7.44 16.48 29.42
C GLU A 378 -6.97 17.92 29.66
N GLU A 379 -7.73 18.74 30.36
CA GLU A 379 -7.35 20.12 30.68
C GLU A 379 -6.11 20.17 31.57
N LYS A 380 -6.07 19.34 32.62
CA LYS A 380 -4.91 19.23 33.49
C LYS A 380 -3.66 18.77 32.74
N ALA A 381 -3.81 17.77 31.89
CA ALA A 381 -2.73 17.26 31.03
C ALA A 381 -2.25 18.34 30.04
N ALA A 382 -3.16 19.12 29.45
CA ALA A 382 -2.81 20.21 28.56
C ALA A 382 -1.98 21.30 29.28
N GLU A 383 -2.32 21.65 30.53
CA GLU A 383 -1.52 22.57 31.35
C GLU A 383 -0.13 21.98 31.68
N GLN A 384 -0.06 20.69 32.00
CA GLN A 384 1.22 20.03 32.22
C GLN A 384 2.09 20.00 30.96
N LEU A 385 1.50 19.74 29.78
CA LEU A 385 2.20 19.76 28.49
C LEU A 385 2.74 21.15 28.10
N LYS A 386 2.31 22.23 28.71
CA LYS A 386 2.88 23.59 28.52
C LYS A 386 4.19 23.76 29.29
N GLN A 387 4.44 22.93 30.31
CA GLN A 387 5.69 23.01 31.08
C GLN A 387 6.85 22.47 30.23
N THR A 388 7.94 23.23 30.15
CA THR A 388 9.08 22.96 29.26
C THR A 388 9.64 21.53 29.41
N ILE A 389 9.72 21.04 30.63
CA ILE A 389 10.19 19.68 30.94
C ILE A 389 9.36 18.61 30.23
N TYR A 390 8.03 18.71 30.27
CA TYR A 390 7.14 17.74 29.63
C TYR A 390 6.98 17.99 28.13
N THR A 391 6.98 19.26 27.71
CA THR A 391 6.93 19.62 26.29
C THR A 391 8.06 18.99 25.50
N GLN A 392 9.30 19.15 25.98
CA GLN A 392 10.48 18.65 25.27
C GLN A 392 10.53 17.11 25.25
N ALA A 393 10.23 16.49 26.37
CA ALA A 393 10.15 15.03 26.48
C ALA A 393 9.07 14.43 25.57
N SER A 394 7.89 15.04 25.56
CA SER A 394 6.77 14.58 24.72
C SER A 394 7.08 14.72 23.23
N LEU A 395 7.66 15.85 22.82
CA LEU A 395 8.04 16.06 21.41
C LEU A 395 9.13 15.09 20.97
N PHE A 396 10.17 14.91 21.78
CA PHE A 396 11.23 13.93 21.48
C PHE A 396 10.64 12.53 21.32
N THR A 397 9.77 12.10 22.24
CA THR A 397 9.08 10.80 22.19
C THR A 397 8.31 10.63 20.89
N MET A 398 7.54 11.65 20.48
CA MET A 398 6.80 11.63 19.22
C MET A 398 7.71 11.60 18.00
N HIS A 399 8.73 12.44 17.97
CA HIS A 399 9.69 12.52 16.85
C HIS A 399 10.40 11.17 16.64
N TYR A 400 10.94 10.60 17.72
CA TYR A 400 11.65 9.33 17.67
C TYR A 400 10.75 8.18 17.22
N SER A 401 9.57 8.05 17.85
CA SER A 401 8.64 6.95 17.57
C SER A 401 8.09 7.03 16.14
N LEU A 402 7.74 8.23 15.69
CA LEU A 402 7.23 8.44 14.33
C LEU A 402 8.32 8.23 13.27
N ALA A 403 9.56 8.68 13.53
CA ALA A 403 10.69 8.40 12.64
C ALA A 403 10.96 6.90 12.51
N LYS A 404 10.93 6.16 13.62
CA LYS A 404 11.08 4.70 13.62
C LYS A 404 9.98 4.00 12.82
N LEU A 405 8.75 4.50 12.90
CA LEU A 405 7.64 3.98 12.10
C LEU A 405 7.86 4.23 10.59
N TRP A 406 8.24 5.46 10.19
CA TRP A 406 8.58 5.75 8.80
C TRP A 406 9.72 4.87 8.28
N MET A 407 10.78 4.73 9.08
CA MET A 407 11.92 3.87 8.72
C MET A 407 11.52 2.38 8.62
N HIS A 408 10.63 1.91 9.48
CA HIS A 408 10.06 0.56 9.40
C HIS A 408 9.25 0.36 8.11
N TRP A 409 8.54 1.38 7.65
CA TRP A 409 7.83 1.35 6.36
C TRP A 409 8.77 1.53 5.14
N GLY A 410 10.09 1.59 5.36
CA GLY A 410 11.08 1.69 4.29
C GLY A 410 11.39 3.12 3.84
N ILE A 411 10.85 4.14 4.50
CA ILE A 411 11.18 5.56 4.24
C ILE A 411 12.34 5.95 5.14
N THR A 412 13.55 5.86 4.61
CA THR A 412 14.79 6.25 5.31
C THR A 412 15.18 7.67 4.91
N PRO A 413 15.62 8.52 5.86
CA PRO A 413 16.08 9.86 5.52
C PRO A 413 17.50 9.84 4.93
N ASP A 414 17.70 10.62 3.87
CA ASP A 414 19.04 10.95 3.34
C ASP A 414 19.70 12.06 4.16
N ALA A 415 18.88 12.90 4.79
CA ALA A 415 19.32 13.91 5.73
C ALA A 415 18.22 14.21 6.77
N MET A 416 18.60 14.84 7.86
CA MET A 416 17.68 15.25 8.91
C MET A 416 17.95 16.69 9.32
N MET A 417 16.90 17.38 9.83
CA MET A 417 17.02 18.69 10.47
C MET A 417 15.97 18.82 11.57
N GLY A 418 16.26 19.63 12.57
CA GLY A 418 15.35 19.81 13.70
C GLY A 418 15.24 21.28 14.11
N HIS A 419 14.01 21.74 14.35
CA HIS A 419 13.78 23.05 14.95
C HIS A 419 14.01 22.97 16.47
N SER A 420 15.08 23.56 16.98
CA SER A 420 15.44 23.53 18.40
C SER A 420 15.48 22.11 18.97
N ILE A 421 14.57 21.75 19.87
CA ILE A 421 14.51 20.38 20.47
C ILE A 421 14.46 19.25 19.42
N GLY A 422 13.94 19.53 18.23
CA GLY A 422 13.90 18.56 17.13
C GLY A 422 15.29 18.09 16.69
N GLU A 423 16.33 18.90 16.87
CA GLU A 423 17.70 18.52 16.51
C GLU A 423 18.26 17.40 17.40
N PHE A 424 17.77 17.27 18.64
CA PHE A 424 18.12 16.14 19.51
C PHE A 424 17.52 14.82 19.01
N ALA A 425 16.33 14.86 18.42
CA ALA A 425 15.78 13.66 17.77
C ALA A 425 16.61 13.28 16.52
N ALA A 426 17.01 14.26 15.71
CA ALA A 426 17.93 14.02 14.58
C ALA A 426 19.25 13.43 15.05
N GLY A 427 19.88 14.00 16.09
CA GLY A 427 21.13 13.51 16.66
C GLY A 427 21.03 12.06 17.16
N CYS A 428 19.96 11.72 17.86
CA CYS A 428 19.69 10.35 18.32
C CYS A 428 19.53 9.37 17.17
N LEU A 429 18.72 9.70 16.18
CA LEU A 429 18.45 8.85 15.01
C LEU A 429 19.71 8.69 14.12
N ALA A 430 20.52 9.73 14.01
CA ALA A 430 21.80 9.69 13.31
C ALA A 430 22.89 8.92 14.08
N GLY A 431 22.66 8.61 15.36
CA GLY A 431 23.61 7.87 16.19
C GLY A 431 24.71 8.75 16.80
N VAL A 432 24.49 10.05 16.90
CA VAL A 432 25.39 10.96 17.64
C VAL A 432 25.43 10.58 19.11
N PHE A 433 24.28 10.22 19.67
CA PHE A 433 24.15 9.67 21.02
C PHE A 433 23.10 8.55 21.04
N SER A 434 23.18 7.68 22.06
CA SER A 434 22.21 6.59 22.25
C SER A 434 20.83 7.15 22.61
N LEU A 435 19.80 6.32 22.57
CA LEU A 435 18.45 6.72 23.00
C LEU A 435 18.43 7.09 24.48
N GLU A 436 19.12 6.32 25.32
CA GLU A 436 19.25 6.55 26.75
C GLU A 436 19.94 7.90 27.02
N ASP A 437 21.05 8.18 26.30
CA ASP A 437 21.76 9.44 26.40
C ASP A 437 20.91 10.62 25.90
N ALA A 438 20.18 10.43 24.80
CA ALA A 438 19.26 11.45 24.28
C ALA A 438 18.17 11.82 25.31
N VAL A 439 17.56 10.82 25.93
CA VAL A 439 16.55 11.03 26.98
C VAL A 439 17.14 11.79 28.16
N LYS A 440 18.35 11.40 28.62
CA LYS A 440 19.08 12.10 29.67
C LYS A 440 19.34 13.57 29.30
N LEU A 441 19.81 13.83 28.08
CA LEU A 441 20.07 15.19 27.58
C LEU A 441 18.78 16.03 27.54
N VAL A 442 17.72 15.49 26.94
CA VAL A 442 16.44 16.19 26.78
C VAL A 442 15.75 16.46 28.12
N ALA A 443 15.76 15.48 29.04
CA ALA A 443 15.19 15.63 30.37
C ALA A 443 15.89 16.74 31.17
N ASN A 444 17.22 16.72 31.20
CA ASN A 444 18.01 17.75 31.89
C ASN A 444 17.88 19.12 31.25
N ARG A 445 17.83 19.18 29.89
CA ARG A 445 17.58 20.41 29.15
C ARG A 445 16.24 21.04 29.55
N GLY A 446 15.17 20.25 29.52
CA GLY A 446 13.83 20.71 29.86
C GLY A 446 13.71 21.15 31.33
N ARG A 447 14.31 20.39 32.27
CA ARG A 447 14.33 20.71 33.69
C ARG A 447 15.07 22.01 33.97
N MET A 448 16.31 22.15 33.50
CA MET A 448 17.13 23.35 33.75
C MET A 448 16.47 24.60 33.17
N MET A 449 15.85 24.51 31.98
CA MET A 449 15.09 25.61 31.42
C MET A 449 13.86 25.97 32.27
N GLN A 450 13.16 24.96 32.80
CA GLN A 450 11.96 25.16 33.64
C GLN A 450 12.28 25.86 34.96
N GLU A 451 13.50 25.70 35.48
CA GLU A 451 13.95 26.32 36.73
C GLU A 451 14.38 27.79 36.57
N LEU A 452 14.50 28.30 35.34
CA LEU A 452 14.88 29.68 35.07
C LEU A 452 13.71 30.65 35.29
N PRO A 453 14.00 31.93 35.48
CA PRO A 453 12.97 32.99 35.46
C PRO A 453 12.17 32.95 34.15
N GLY A 454 10.86 33.21 34.26
CA GLY A 454 9.96 33.31 33.11
C GLY A 454 10.36 34.42 32.15
N GLY A 455 9.97 34.27 30.89
CA GLY A 455 10.19 35.26 29.84
C GLY A 455 9.22 35.07 28.67
N SER A 456 9.27 35.95 27.69
CA SER A 456 8.37 35.99 26.55
C SER A 456 9.08 35.78 25.22
N MET A 457 8.34 35.23 24.27
CA MET A 457 8.74 35.12 22.88
C MET A 457 7.69 35.79 21.98
N LEU A 458 8.14 36.60 21.04
CA LEU A 458 7.31 37.39 20.13
C LEU A 458 7.57 36.98 18.70
N SER A 459 6.57 36.44 18.04
CA SER A 459 6.60 36.20 16.58
C SER A 459 6.38 37.53 15.87
N VAL A 460 7.28 37.92 14.99
CA VAL A 460 7.30 39.18 14.27
C VAL A 460 7.26 38.94 12.78
N ARG A 461 6.31 39.54 12.08
CA ARG A 461 6.19 39.48 10.61
C ARG A 461 7.05 40.58 9.96
N ALA A 462 8.36 40.42 10.05
CA ALA A 462 9.37 41.26 9.42
C ALA A 462 10.66 40.49 9.18
N ALA A 463 11.55 41.01 8.36
CA ALA A 463 12.88 40.46 8.18
C ALA A 463 13.71 40.57 9.48
N GLU A 464 14.56 39.61 9.74
CA GLU A 464 15.45 39.56 10.90
C GLU A 464 16.25 40.87 11.07
N GLU A 465 16.80 41.37 9.96
CA GLU A 465 17.61 42.58 9.92
C GLU A 465 16.87 43.84 10.41
N ASP A 466 15.56 43.93 10.13
CA ASP A 466 14.73 45.06 10.54
C ASP A 466 14.37 44.96 12.02
N VAL A 467 14.13 43.78 12.52
CA VAL A 467 13.85 43.54 13.95
C VAL A 467 15.14 43.77 14.79
N LEU A 468 16.31 43.35 14.30
CA LEU A 468 17.60 43.58 14.97
C LEU A 468 17.89 45.07 15.23
N LYS A 469 17.49 45.96 14.32
CA LYS A 469 17.66 47.45 14.49
C LYS A 469 16.90 47.99 15.70
N LYS A 470 15.86 47.28 16.14
CA LYS A 470 14.99 47.71 17.24
C LYS A 470 15.08 46.78 18.46
N LEU A 471 15.91 45.75 18.38
CA LEU A 471 16.00 44.73 19.42
C LEU A 471 16.64 45.33 20.70
N PRO A 472 15.93 45.32 21.83
CA PRO A 472 16.47 45.89 23.08
C PRO A 472 17.60 45.01 23.66
N ALA A 473 18.42 45.64 24.51
CA ALA A 473 19.41 44.90 25.29
C ALA A 473 18.74 43.81 26.15
N GLY A 474 19.37 42.66 26.28
CA GLY A 474 18.83 41.50 26.99
C GLY A 474 17.85 40.62 26.16
N CYS A 475 17.55 41.00 24.92
CA CYS A 475 16.79 40.21 23.98
C CYS A 475 17.68 39.61 22.89
N SER A 476 17.18 38.57 22.21
CA SER A 476 17.79 37.98 21.04
C SER A 476 16.75 37.64 19.98
N ILE A 477 17.18 37.44 18.75
CA ILE A 477 16.39 36.69 17.78
C ILE A 477 16.53 35.21 18.15
N ALA A 478 15.44 34.60 18.59
CA ALA A 478 15.39 33.19 18.98
C ALA A 478 15.32 32.25 17.77
N ALA A 479 14.58 32.69 16.73
CA ALA A 479 14.46 31.89 15.51
C ALA A 479 14.25 32.81 14.28
N ASN A 480 14.88 32.39 13.16
CA ASN A 480 14.57 32.88 11.83
C ASN A 480 13.79 31.78 11.10
N ASN A 481 12.48 31.98 11.00
CA ASN A 481 11.55 30.99 10.46
C ASN A 481 11.15 31.25 9.00
N GLY A 482 11.46 32.42 8.48
CA GLY A 482 11.12 32.81 7.12
C GLY A 482 11.71 34.16 6.71
N PRO A 483 11.66 34.50 5.40
CA PRO A 483 12.20 35.78 4.91
C PRO A 483 11.57 37.01 5.61
N GLN A 484 10.31 36.89 6.02
CA GLN A 484 9.53 37.91 6.71
C GLN A 484 8.90 37.34 8.00
N LEU A 485 9.62 36.45 8.69
CA LEU A 485 9.12 35.84 9.92
C LEU A 485 10.28 35.44 10.84
N CYS A 486 10.41 36.16 11.94
CA CYS A 486 11.36 35.83 12.99
C CYS A 486 10.69 35.82 14.36
N VAL A 487 11.41 35.35 15.37
CA VAL A 487 10.95 35.31 16.77
C VAL A 487 11.97 36.03 17.63
N ALA A 488 11.55 37.11 18.32
CA ALA A 488 12.33 37.77 19.36
C ALA A 488 12.03 37.12 20.72
N SER A 489 13.03 37.06 21.61
CA SER A 489 12.94 36.42 22.90
C SER A 489 13.70 37.20 23.97
N GLY A 490 13.11 37.36 25.19
CA GLY A 490 13.70 38.11 26.28
C GLY A 490 12.76 38.27 27.48
N PRO A 491 13.12 39.16 28.43
CA PRO A 491 12.29 39.47 29.61
C PRO A 491 10.90 39.96 29.22
N HIS A 492 9.87 39.63 30.02
CA HIS A 492 8.46 39.95 29.73
C HIS A 492 8.24 41.42 29.38
N GLU A 493 8.71 42.36 30.24
CA GLU A 493 8.52 43.80 30.06
C GLU A 493 9.23 44.30 28.80
N THR A 494 10.43 43.80 28.52
CA THR A 494 11.23 44.21 27.38
C THR A 494 10.59 43.76 26.06
N ILE A 495 10.06 42.53 26.01
CA ILE A 495 9.33 42.02 24.85
C ILE A 495 8.00 42.76 24.64
N ALA A 496 7.27 43.08 25.72
CA ALA A 496 6.04 43.88 25.61
C ALA A 496 6.31 45.28 25.02
N LYS A 497 7.40 45.93 25.41
CA LYS A 497 7.82 47.20 24.83
C LYS A 497 8.21 47.05 23.35
N LEU A 498 9.00 46.05 23.02
CA LEU A 498 9.36 45.77 21.63
C LEU A 498 8.12 45.54 20.76
N GLN A 499 7.13 44.79 21.26
CA GLN A 499 5.86 44.57 20.56
C GLN A 499 5.17 45.91 20.27
N ALA A 500 5.01 46.76 21.29
CA ALA A 500 4.35 48.07 21.13
C ALA A 500 5.08 48.95 20.12
N ASP A 501 6.41 48.96 20.12
CA ASP A 501 7.22 49.76 19.19
C ASP A 501 7.14 49.23 17.75
N LEU A 502 7.10 47.91 17.53
CA LEU A 502 6.94 47.30 16.21
C LEU A 502 5.52 47.51 15.66
N GLU A 503 4.49 47.39 16.51
CA GLU A 503 3.09 47.59 16.10
C GLU A 503 2.81 49.07 15.72
N LYS A 504 3.46 50.03 16.35
CA LYS A 504 3.40 51.47 15.94
C LYS A 504 3.94 51.68 14.52
N ASP A 505 4.91 50.88 14.10
CA ASP A 505 5.45 50.91 12.74
C ASP A 505 4.64 50.07 11.75
N GLY A 506 3.49 49.53 12.14
CA GLY A 506 2.61 48.73 11.31
C GLY A 506 3.09 47.26 11.14
N ILE A 507 4.05 46.79 11.93
CA ILE A 507 4.57 45.42 11.89
C ILE A 507 3.67 44.52 12.73
N THR A 508 3.13 43.49 12.12
CA THR A 508 2.27 42.51 12.83
C THR A 508 3.10 41.63 13.77
N CYS A 509 2.71 41.62 15.04
CA CYS A 509 3.35 40.83 16.08
C CYS A 509 2.35 39.88 16.75
N LYS A 510 2.84 38.74 17.25
CA LYS A 510 2.04 37.80 18.04
C LYS A 510 2.87 37.20 19.17
N LEU A 511 2.43 37.42 20.42
CA LEU A 511 3.04 36.77 21.56
C LEU A 511 2.82 35.24 21.49
N LEU A 512 3.89 34.47 21.66
CA LEU A 512 3.82 33.02 21.67
C LEU A 512 3.44 32.50 23.05
N VAL A 513 2.72 31.40 23.11
CA VAL A 513 2.36 30.76 24.36
C VAL A 513 3.56 29.92 24.82
N THR A 514 4.48 30.57 25.54
CA THR A 514 5.70 29.97 26.11
C THR A 514 5.89 30.45 27.53
N SER A 515 6.51 29.63 28.39
CA SER A 515 6.80 29.98 29.79
C SER A 515 8.13 30.73 29.96
N HIS A 516 9.05 30.58 29.02
CA HIS A 516 10.41 31.05 29.11
C HIS A 516 10.88 31.69 27.81
N ALA A 517 11.91 32.53 27.89
CA ALA A 517 12.55 33.19 26.75
C ALA A 517 13.68 32.29 26.18
N PHE A 518 13.31 31.25 25.44
CA PHE A 518 14.27 30.36 24.84
C PHE A 518 15.16 31.05 23.82
N HIS A 519 16.39 30.55 23.62
CA HIS A 519 17.37 31.10 22.68
C HIS A 519 17.68 32.58 22.90
N SER A 520 17.72 32.99 24.19
CA SER A 520 18.01 34.36 24.61
C SER A 520 19.11 34.42 25.69
N PRO A 521 19.60 35.60 26.05
CA PRO A 521 20.55 35.75 27.17
C PRO A 521 20.04 35.17 28.50
N MET A 522 18.73 35.01 28.66
CA MET A 522 18.14 34.36 29.86
C MET A 522 18.49 32.88 30.00
N MET A 523 18.98 32.23 28.95
CA MET A 523 19.45 30.82 28.99
C MET A 523 20.92 30.71 29.44
N GLU A 524 21.67 31.80 29.55
CA GLU A 524 23.12 31.79 29.80
C GLU A 524 23.50 31.04 31.09
N ALA A 525 22.70 31.22 32.16
CA ALA A 525 22.97 30.61 33.46
C ALA A 525 23.03 29.07 33.44
N ILE A 526 22.35 28.42 32.47
CA ILE A 526 22.30 26.96 32.35
C ILE A 526 23.23 26.37 31.30
N VAL A 527 23.91 27.19 30.47
CA VAL A 527 24.81 26.71 29.43
C VAL A 527 25.94 25.86 30.01
N ALA A 528 26.68 26.40 30.99
CA ALA A 528 27.79 25.70 31.62
C ALA A 528 27.36 24.48 32.45
N PRO A 529 26.29 24.53 33.26
CA PRO A 529 25.74 23.34 33.90
C PRO A 529 25.29 22.26 32.92
N TYR A 530 24.62 22.63 31.83
CA TYR A 530 24.15 21.68 30.82
C TYR A 530 25.32 21.06 30.04
N LYS A 531 26.37 21.82 29.76
CA LYS A 531 27.60 21.29 29.16
C LYS A 531 28.16 20.10 29.92
N LYS A 532 28.15 20.14 31.27
CA LYS A 532 28.57 19.00 32.11
C LYS A 532 27.68 17.78 31.93
N VAL A 533 26.39 17.98 31.68
CA VAL A 533 25.49 16.86 31.35
C VAL A 533 25.85 16.28 30.00
N VAL A 534 26.12 17.10 28.99
CA VAL A 534 26.56 16.63 27.67
C VAL A 534 27.90 15.90 27.73
N GLU A 535 28.83 16.35 28.55
CA GLU A 535 30.13 15.69 28.79
C GLU A 535 30.00 14.31 29.49
N SER A 536 28.86 14.03 30.12
CA SER A 536 28.59 12.74 30.77
C SER A 536 27.99 11.67 29.86
N VAL A 537 27.79 11.98 28.57
CA VAL A 537 27.28 11.05 27.55
C VAL A 537 28.31 10.83 26.46
N LYS A 538 28.16 9.69 25.75
CA LYS A 538 29.06 9.39 24.62
C LYS A 538 28.53 10.04 23.35
N LEU A 539 29.33 10.93 22.77
CA LEU A 539 29.07 11.53 21.47
C LEU A 539 29.84 10.81 20.37
N SER A 540 29.24 10.72 19.17
CA SER A 540 29.81 10.08 17.98
C SER A 540 29.49 10.90 16.72
N ALA A 541 30.22 10.72 15.64
CA ALA A 541 29.91 11.31 14.36
C ALA A 541 28.55 10.79 13.82
N PRO A 542 27.74 11.63 13.17
CA PRO A 542 26.45 11.24 12.65
C PRO A 542 26.57 10.24 11.48
N ARG A 543 25.81 9.16 11.51
CA ARG A 543 25.75 8.18 10.41
C ARG A 543 24.77 8.58 9.30
N ILE A 544 23.87 9.48 9.60
CA ILE A 544 22.95 10.12 8.65
C ILE A 544 23.22 11.61 8.72
N PRO A 545 23.44 12.29 7.59
CA PRO A 545 23.74 13.73 7.58
C PRO A 545 22.66 14.55 8.31
N ILE A 546 23.09 15.50 9.11
CA ILE A 546 22.22 16.45 9.80
C ILE A 546 22.51 17.86 9.27
N ILE A 547 21.46 18.59 8.94
CA ILE A 547 21.55 20.04 8.67
C ILE A 547 21.32 20.72 10.01
N SER A 548 22.38 21.36 10.53
CA SER A 548 22.32 22.12 11.78
C SER A 548 21.43 23.35 11.62
N THR A 549 20.51 23.57 12.53
CA THR A 549 19.76 24.84 12.59
C THR A 549 20.48 25.93 13.37
N VAL A 550 21.67 25.66 13.91
CA VAL A 550 22.57 26.67 14.50
C VAL A 550 23.42 27.33 13.41
N THR A 551 24.08 26.54 12.55
CA THR A 551 24.98 27.02 11.49
C THR A 551 24.28 27.19 10.13
N ALA A 552 23.14 26.53 9.92
CA ALA A 552 22.42 26.41 8.65
C ALA A 552 23.20 25.68 7.55
N GLU A 553 24.14 24.82 7.93
CA GLU A 553 24.99 24.00 7.08
C GLU A 553 24.99 22.55 7.59
N TRP A 554 25.74 21.67 6.93
CA TRP A 554 25.95 20.30 7.43
C TRP A 554 26.61 20.33 8.81
N LEU A 555 26.04 19.61 9.78
CA LEU A 555 26.67 19.38 11.08
C LEU A 555 27.94 18.55 10.88
N LYS A 556 29.09 19.16 11.18
CA LYS A 556 30.40 18.53 11.06
C LYS A 556 30.63 17.53 12.19
N ASP A 557 31.50 16.53 11.95
CA ASP A 557 31.82 15.51 12.93
C ASP A 557 32.37 16.12 14.24
N GLU A 558 33.20 17.16 14.13
CA GLU A 558 33.77 17.88 15.26
C GLU A 558 32.70 18.65 16.06
N GLU A 559 31.68 19.19 15.38
CA GLU A 559 30.57 19.86 16.02
C GLU A 559 29.66 18.83 16.70
N ALA A 560 29.31 17.76 16.00
CA ALA A 560 28.45 16.69 16.52
C ALA A 560 29.03 16.03 17.77
N THR A 561 30.36 15.93 17.85
CA THR A 561 31.08 15.32 18.99
C THR A 561 31.49 16.34 20.05
N SER A 562 31.13 17.61 19.88
CA SER A 562 31.46 18.70 20.82
C SER A 562 30.37 18.92 21.87
N SER A 563 30.72 18.81 23.14
CA SER A 563 29.82 19.21 24.24
C SER A 563 29.43 20.68 24.18
N THR A 564 30.32 21.53 23.63
CA THR A 564 30.08 22.96 23.44
C THR A 564 28.95 23.19 22.42
N TYR A 565 28.93 22.50 21.29
CA TYR A 565 27.84 22.63 20.30
C TYR A 565 26.46 22.38 20.93
N TRP A 566 26.30 21.25 21.62
CA TRP A 566 25.02 20.87 22.23
C TRP A 566 24.62 21.74 23.43
N SER A 567 25.58 22.35 24.14
CA SER A 567 25.27 23.31 25.21
C SER A 567 24.93 24.69 24.65
N ASP A 568 25.70 25.20 23.68
CA ASP A 568 25.45 26.49 23.06
C ASP A 568 24.14 26.54 22.26
N HIS A 569 23.68 25.37 21.82
CA HIS A 569 22.36 25.18 21.20
C HIS A 569 21.20 25.73 22.05
N LEU A 570 21.33 25.80 23.39
CA LEU A 570 20.35 26.44 24.30
C LEU A 570 20.16 27.90 23.97
N ARG A 571 21.22 28.55 23.52
CA ARG A 571 21.37 30.01 23.39
C ARG A 571 21.35 30.49 21.94
N ALA A 572 21.80 29.62 21.01
CA ALA A 572 21.95 29.97 19.62
C ALA A 572 20.61 30.20 18.92
N THR A 573 20.59 31.17 18.00
CA THR A 573 19.43 31.42 17.13
C THR A 573 19.13 30.20 16.26
N VAL A 574 17.89 29.76 16.20
CA VAL A 574 17.42 28.70 15.29
C VAL A 574 17.30 29.26 13.87
N ARG A 575 18.22 28.95 12.99
CA ARG A 575 18.28 29.40 11.59
C ARG A 575 17.49 28.49 10.65
N PHE A 576 16.21 28.27 10.98
CA PHE A 576 15.39 27.29 10.28
C PHE A 576 15.19 27.64 8.79
N ALA A 577 14.93 28.89 8.47
CA ALA A 577 14.73 29.35 7.10
C ALA A 577 15.97 29.09 6.23
N GLN A 578 17.16 29.40 6.77
CA GLN A 578 18.43 29.19 6.08
C GLN A 578 18.73 27.70 5.92
N ALA A 579 18.47 26.87 6.93
CA ALA A 579 18.67 25.43 6.88
C ALA A 579 17.74 24.75 5.84
N VAL A 580 16.49 25.20 5.73
CA VAL A 580 15.58 24.76 4.67
C VAL A 580 16.09 25.14 3.28
N LYS A 581 16.53 26.38 3.09
CA LYS A 581 17.12 26.83 1.82
C LYS A 581 18.36 26.04 1.47
N PHE A 582 19.23 25.78 2.44
CA PHE A 582 20.42 24.96 2.28
C PHE A 582 20.05 23.53 1.83
N ALA A 583 19.04 22.90 2.45
CA ALA A 583 18.58 21.58 2.08
C ALA A 583 18.10 21.46 0.62
N TRP A 584 17.62 22.58 0.02
CA TRP A 584 17.15 22.61 -1.39
C TRP A 584 18.19 23.18 -2.36
N SER A 585 19.35 23.66 -1.88
CA SER A 585 20.37 24.24 -2.76
C SER A 585 21.12 23.16 -3.55
N PRO A 586 21.38 23.38 -4.86
CA PRO A 586 22.32 22.57 -5.62
C PRO A 586 23.72 22.66 -4.96
N GLY A 587 24.36 21.54 -4.72
CA GLY A 587 25.67 21.51 -4.04
C GLY A 587 25.61 21.27 -2.54
N SER A 588 24.41 21.18 -1.92
CA SER A 588 24.26 20.66 -0.56
C SER A 588 24.42 19.11 -0.54
N GLU A 589 25.25 18.57 -1.43
CA GLU A 589 25.46 17.12 -1.57
C GLU A 589 26.37 16.61 -0.45
N ALA A 590 25.79 16.06 0.60
CA ALA A 590 26.50 15.13 1.47
C ALA A 590 26.45 13.77 0.78
N GLY A 591 27.46 13.48 -0.07
CA GLY A 591 27.67 12.17 -0.69
C GLY A 591 26.45 11.53 -1.34
N ALA A 592 26.31 11.67 -2.68
CA ALA A 592 25.45 10.88 -3.56
C ALA A 592 23.94 10.86 -3.21
N GLY A 593 23.30 12.02 -3.16
CA GLY A 593 21.84 12.16 -3.10
C GLY A 593 21.30 12.94 -4.28
N SER A 594 20.07 12.65 -4.71
CA SER A 594 19.35 13.37 -5.75
C SER A 594 19.30 14.88 -5.47
N ALA A 595 19.47 15.70 -6.51
CA ALA A 595 19.28 17.16 -6.45
C ALA A 595 17.84 17.54 -6.03
N ASP A 596 16.87 16.65 -6.25
CA ASP A 596 15.50 16.80 -5.82
C ASP A 596 15.31 16.16 -4.43
N ARG A 597 14.84 16.94 -3.47
CA ARG A 597 14.56 16.48 -2.11
C ARG A 597 13.11 16.76 -1.72
N VAL A 598 12.50 15.81 -1.03
CA VAL A 598 11.19 15.95 -0.38
C VAL A 598 11.42 16.12 1.12
N MET A 599 10.84 17.15 1.69
CA MET A 599 10.87 17.37 3.14
C MET A 599 9.64 16.72 3.79
N LEU A 600 9.89 15.80 4.72
CA LEU A 600 8.88 15.09 5.48
C LEU A 600 8.90 15.58 6.93
N GLU A 601 7.83 16.22 7.37
CA GLU A 601 7.68 16.57 8.78
C GLU A 601 7.38 15.33 9.62
N VAL A 602 8.24 15.06 10.58
CA VAL A 602 8.19 13.92 11.49
C VAL A 602 7.92 14.41 12.90
N GLY A 603 6.66 14.64 13.18
CA GLY A 603 6.22 15.19 14.47
C GLY A 603 4.74 15.55 14.46
N PRO A 604 4.22 16.05 15.58
CA PRO A 604 2.82 16.45 15.67
C PRO A 604 2.56 17.74 14.90
N ARG A 605 1.38 17.83 14.24
CA ARG A 605 0.94 18.94 13.38
C ARG A 605 1.77 19.11 12.10
N THR A 606 1.72 20.32 11.49
CA THR A 606 2.35 20.66 10.20
C THR A 606 3.12 21.99 10.29
N THR A 607 3.72 22.28 11.44
CA THR A 607 4.38 23.57 11.70
C THR A 607 5.64 23.73 10.86
N ALA A 608 6.52 22.73 10.84
CA ALA A 608 7.75 22.77 10.07
C ALA A 608 7.47 22.83 8.56
N THR A 609 6.49 22.04 8.08
CA THR A 609 6.05 22.08 6.68
C THR A 609 5.52 23.46 6.28
N THR A 610 4.72 24.09 7.14
CA THR A 610 4.18 25.44 6.88
C THR A 610 5.31 26.46 6.77
N LEU A 611 6.31 26.40 7.64
CA LEU A 611 7.48 27.27 7.59
C LEU A 611 8.37 26.97 6.38
N ALA A 612 8.60 25.71 6.06
CA ALA A 612 9.42 25.30 4.92
C ALA A 612 8.82 25.81 3.59
N ARG A 613 7.50 25.68 3.41
CA ARG A 613 6.81 26.21 2.21
C ARG A 613 7.00 27.71 1.98
N GLN A 614 7.20 28.50 3.02
CA GLN A 614 7.46 29.94 2.89
C GLN A 614 8.86 30.26 2.31
N GLN A 615 9.77 29.29 2.27
CA GLN A 615 11.10 29.45 1.70
C GLN A 615 11.13 29.22 0.18
N SER A 616 10.09 28.61 -0.40
CA SER A 616 9.99 28.36 -1.83
C SER A 616 9.29 29.50 -2.55
N SER A 617 9.89 30.00 -3.64
CA SER A 617 9.23 30.91 -4.60
C SER A 617 8.29 30.14 -5.54
N ASP A 618 8.38 28.83 -5.58
CA ASP A 618 7.54 27.95 -6.39
C ASP A 618 6.42 27.37 -5.53
N THR A 619 5.20 27.86 -5.74
CA THR A 619 4.00 27.42 -5.01
C THR A 619 3.59 25.96 -5.30
N LYS A 620 4.31 25.27 -6.20
CA LYS A 620 4.07 23.87 -6.56
C LYS A 620 5.02 22.89 -5.85
N LYS A 621 6.01 23.41 -5.11
CA LYS A 621 6.93 22.59 -4.32
C LYS A 621 6.48 22.39 -2.88
#